data_5b0489f1ddff767aaa6a662c32ce3d7e
#
_entry.id   5b0489f1ddff767aaa6a662c32ce3d7e
#
_cell.length_a   1.000
_cell.length_b   1.000
_cell.length_c   1.000
_cell.angle_alpha   90.00
_cell.angle_beta   90.00
_cell.angle_gamma   90.00
#
_symmetry.space_group_name_H-M   'P 1'
#
loop_
_entity.id
_entity.type
_entity.pdbx_description
1 polymer ?
#
loop_
_entity_poly.entity_id
_entity_poly.type
_entity_poly.pdbx_seq_one_letter_code
_entity_poly.pdbx_strand_id
1 'polypeptide(L)'
;STYMRMLRSIYNRGVEAGSAPYVHRLFHEVYTGVDVRQKKALPVVALRRLLYEDPHSDRLRRTQAIAALMFQFCGMSFADLSHLEKSALDSNVLRYNRVKTKTPMSVEVLDSAQEMLEQLRNRRSPRPGCPDYLFGILQGDKKRKDEKAYREYQSALRRFNYCLKSLAKRLR
;
A
#
# COMPACT_ATOMS: atom_id res chain seq x y z
N SER A 1 -16.55 18.02 -2.18
CA SER A 1 -16.07 17.50 -3.47
C SER A 1 -14.58 17.80 -3.69
N THR A 2 -13.80 16.86 -4.25
CA THR A 2 -12.37 17.04 -4.52
C THR A 2 -12.12 18.21 -5.47
N TYR A 3 -12.95 18.38 -6.48
CA TYR A 3 -12.84 19.48 -7.44
C TYR A 3 -13.01 20.86 -6.79
N MET A 4 -13.95 20.98 -5.87
CA MET A 4 -14.18 22.27 -5.17
C MET A 4 -13.02 22.63 -4.23
N ARG A 5 -12.36 21.63 -3.61
CA ARG A 5 -11.13 21.87 -2.84
C ARG A 5 -9.97 22.32 -3.72
N MET A 6 -9.82 21.70 -4.89
CA MET A 6 -8.79 22.11 -5.86
C MET A 6 -9.05 23.53 -6.37
N LEU A 7 -10.31 23.84 -6.72
CA LEU A 7 -10.71 25.17 -7.16
C LEU A 7 -10.43 26.23 -6.09
N ARG A 8 -10.81 25.95 -4.82
CA ARG A 8 -10.48 26.83 -3.69
C ARG A 8 -8.97 27.04 -3.53
N SER A 9 -8.18 25.97 -3.69
CA SER A 9 -6.72 26.07 -3.60
C SER A 9 -6.12 26.93 -4.71
N ILE A 10 -6.62 26.76 -5.95
CA ILE A 10 -6.18 27.57 -7.11
C ILE A 10 -6.56 29.04 -6.92
N TYR A 11 -7.80 29.31 -6.51
CA TYR A 11 -8.25 30.64 -6.22
C TYR A 11 -7.41 31.34 -5.13
N ASN A 12 -7.19 30.69 -4.00
CA ASN A 12 -6.37 31.24 -2.91
C ASN A 12 -4.95 31.59 -3.38
N ARG A 13 -4.32 30.74 -4.20
CA ARG A 13 -3.02 31.03 -4.81
C ARG A 13 -3.08 32.22 -5.77
N GLY A 14 -4.16 32.35 -6.53
CA GLY A 14 -4.39 33.50 -7.41
C GLY A 14 -4.50 34.78 -6.63
N VAL A 15 -5.19 34.77 -5.48
CA VAL A 15 -5.31 35.94 -4.58
C VAL A 15 -3.93 36.27 -3.96
N GLU A 16 -3.19 35.27 -3.46
CA GLU A 16 -1.84 35.46 -2.91
C GLU A 16 -0.87 36.04 -3.95
N ALA A 17 -1.00 35.61 -5.20
CA ALA A 17 -0.17 36.09 -6.32
C ALA A 17 -0.65 37.43 -6.90
N GLY A 18 -1.73 38.05 -6.38
CA GLY A 18 -2.31 39.28 -6.92
C GLY A 18 -2.99 39.10 -8.27
N SER A 19 -3.19 37.88 -8.77
CA SER A 19 -3.81 37.56 -10.07
C SER A 19 -5.35 37.50 -10.00
N ALA A 20 -5.92 37.44 -8.79
CA ALA A 20 -7.36 37.39 -8.57
C ALA A 20 -7.74 38.28 -7.38
N PRO A 21 -8.90 38.99 -7.45
CA PRO A 21 -9.38 39.81 -6.33
C PRO A 21 -9.82 38.90 -5.18
N TYR A 22 -9.57 39.32 -3.94
CA TYR A 22 -10.10 38.63 -2.76
C TYR A 22 -11.61 38.86 -2.66
N VAL A 23 -12.40 37.80 -2.60
CA VAL A 23 -13.83 37.84 -2.34
C VAL A 23 -14.12 37.16 -1.01
N HIS A 24 -14.68 37.93 -0.07
CA HIS A 24 -15.02 37.42 1.25
C HIS A 24 -16.03 36.27 1.15
N ARG A 25 -15.72 35.16 1.80
CA ARG A 25 -16.59 33.96 1.91
C ARG A 25 -17.02 33.33 0.57
N LEU A 26 -16.25 33.47 -0.51
CA LEU A 26 -16.58 32.93 -1.84
C LEU A 26 -16.96 31.43 -1.82
N PHE A 27 -16.37 30.63 -0.92
CA PHE A 27 -16.64 29.19 -0.77
C PHE A 27 -17.47 28.86 0.48
N HIS A 28 -18.16 29.82 1.09
CA HIS A 28 -18.84 29.60 2.37
C HIS A 28 -19.96 28.54 2.27
N GLU A 29 -20.77 28.62 1.21
CA GLU A 29 -21.90 27.70 0.98
C GLU A 29 -21.50 26.44 0.19
N VAL A 30 -20.23 26.36 -0.22
CA VAL A 30 -19.75 25.23 -1.00
C VAL A 30 -19.04 24.24 -0.09
N TYR A 31 -19.52 23.01 -0.06
CA TYR A 31 -18.86 21.94 0.70
C TYR A 31 -17.47 21.62 0.13
N THR A 32 -16.43 22.07 0.82
CA THR A 32 -15.02 21.82 0.50
C THR A 32 -14.37 20.81 1.44
N GLY A 33 -15.11 20.30 2.41
CA GLY A 33 -14.63 19.33 3.38
C GLY A 33 -14.42 17.92 2.81
N VAL A 34 -13.97 17.03 3.65
CA VAL A 34 -13.87 15.59 3.39
C VAL A 34 -14.90 14.90 4.26
N ASP A 35 -15.79 14.11 3.65
CA ASP A 35 -16.66 13.24 4.42
C ASP A 35 -15.81 12.24 5.20
N VAL A 36 -15.80 12.38 6.49
CA VAL A 36 -15.14 11.41 7.38
C VAL A 36 -16.05 10.19 7.47
N ARG A 37 -15.83 9.24 6.58
CA ARG A 37 -16.50 7.94 6.69
C ARG A 37 -15.95 7.24 7.93
N GLN A 38 -16.85 6.82 8.80
CA GLN A 38 -16.50 6.03 9.96
C GLN A 38 -15.75 4.76 9.50
N LYS A 39 -14.51 4.62 9.94
CA LYS A 39 -13.71 3.43 9.61
C LYS A 39 -14.32 2.23 10.34
N LYS A 40 -14.77 1.23 9.60
CA LYS A 40 -15.25 -0.03 10.15
C LYS A 40 -14.05 -0.92 10.44
N ALA A 41 -13.82 -1.23 11.70
CA ALA A 41 -12.85 -2.25 12.10
C ALA A 41 -13.48 -3.65 11.91
N LEU A 42 -12.66 -4.62 11.51
CA LEU A 42 -13.08 -6.02 11.50
C LEU A 42 -13.05 -6.57 12.94
N PRO A 43 -14.03 -7.39 13.35
CA PRO A 43 -13.94 -8.14 14.59
C PRO A 43 -12.68 -9.02 14.61
N VAL A 44 -12.06 -9.18 15.77
CA VAL A 44 -10.82 -9.95 15.93
C VAL A 44 -10.94 -11.37 15.38
N VAL A 45 -12.08 -12.02 15.63
CA VAL A 45 -12.37 -13.39 15.13
C VAL A 45 -12.35 -13.43 13.59
N ALA A 46 -13.01 -12.47 12.93
CA ALA A 46 -13.03 -12.39 11.46
C ALA A 46 -11.64 -12.07 10.89
N LEU A 47 -10.86 -11.22 11.55
CA LEU A 47 -9.49 -10.94 11.16
C LEU A 47 -8.60 -12.17 11.30
N ARG A 48 -8.72 -12.92 12.40
CA ARG A 48 -7.95 -14.15 12.64
C ARG A 48 -8.25 -15.21 11.57
N ARG A 49 -9.52 -15.42 11.23
CA ARG A 49 -9.93 -16.31 10.15
C ARG A 49 -9.33 -15.86 8.83
N LEU A 50 -9.46 -14.57 8.48
CA LEU A 50 -8.93 -14.03 7.23
C LEU A 50 -7.43 -14.22 7.08
N LEU A 51 -6.66 -14.09 8.17
CA LEU A 51 -5.20 -14.12 8.11
C LEU A 51 -4.61 -15.53 8.24
N TYR A 52 -5.29 -16.47 8.92
CA TYR A 52 -4.66 -17.73 9.36
C TYR A 52 -5.46 -19.01 9.07
N GLU A 53 -6.76 -18.93 8.70
CA GLU A 53 -7.54 -20.11 8.34
C GLU A 53 -7.16 -20.57 6.92
N ASP A 54 -6.99 -21.89 6.71
CA ASP A 54 -6.60 -22.42 5.39
C ASP A 54 -7.66 -22.09 4.31
N PRO A 55 -7.30 -21.37 3.26
CA PRO A 55 -8.22 -21.01 2.19
C PRO A 55 -8.44 -22.15 1.18
N HIS A 56 -7.80 -23.31 1.34
CA HIS A 56 -7.84 -24.48 0.42
C HIS A 56 -7.54 -24.10 -1.05
N SER A 57 -6.67 -23.12 -1.27
CA SER A 57 -6.30 -22.63 -2.60
C SER A 57 -4.94 -21.94 -2.54
N ASP A 58 -3.94 -22.41 -3.29
CA ASP A 58 -2.59 -21.85 -3.30
C ASP A 58 -2.55 -20.38 -3.72
N ARG A 59 -3.40 -20.00 -4.66
CA ARG A 59 -3.54 -18.62 -5.09
C ARG A 59 -4.03 -17.72 -3.95
N LEU A 60 -5.01 -18.18 -3.16
CA LEU A 60 -5.54 -17.42 -2.03
C LEU A 60 -4.59 -17.48 -0.84
N ARG A 61 -3.89 -18.59 -0.62
CA ARG A 61 -2.85 -18.74 0.42
C ARG A 61 -1.74 -17.70 0.25
N ARG A 62 -1.27 -17.49 -0.99
CA ARG A 62 -0.29 -16.42 -1.27
C ARG A 62 -0.85 -15.02 -0.95
N THR A 63 -2.10 -14.75 -1.28
CA THR A 63 -2.75 -13.47 -0.97
C THR A 63 -2.93 -13.28 0.53
N GLN A 64 -3.29 -14.35 1.24
CA GLN A 64 -3.41 -14.39 2.69
C GLN A 64 -2.07 -14.11 3.38
N ALA A 65 -0.99 -14.75 2.95
CA ALA A 65 0.35 -14.50 3.46
C ALA A 65 0.79 -13.04 3.28
N ILE A 66 0.49 -12.43 2.11
CA ILE A 66 0.73 -10.99 1.89
C ILE A 66 -0.07 -10.14 2.88
N ALA A 67 -1.37 -10.43 3.08
CA ALA A 67 -2.21 -9.68 4.01
C ALA A 67 -1.76 -9.86 5.46
N ALA A 68 -1.32 -11.05 5.85
CA ALA A 68 -0.80 -11.35 7.18
C ALA A 68 0.51 -10.59 7.44
N LEU A 69 1.45 -10.55 6.49
CA LEU A 69 2.66 -9.75 6.61
C LEU A 69 2.37 -8.26 6.70
N MET A 70 1.43 -7.73 5.89
CA MET A 70 1.02 -6.33 5.99
C MET A 70 0.50 -6.01 7.40
N PHE A 71 -0.24 -6.92 8.02
CA PHE A 71 -0.75 -6.77 9.38
C PHE A 71 0.39 -6.85 10.41
N GLN A 72 1.24 -7.88 10.35
CA GLN A 72 2.37 -8.07 11.28
C GLN A 72 3.42 -6.96 11.18
N PHE A 73 3.58 -6.35 10.00
CA PHE A 73 4.43 -5.17 9.80
C PHE A 73 3.70 -3.86 10.13
N CYS A 74 2.92 -3.86 11.23
CA CYS A 74 2.24 -2.69 11.80
C CYS A 74 1.31 -1.97 10.81
N GLY A 75 0.59 -2.71 9.98
CA GLY A 75 -0.31 -2.14 8.98
C GLY A 75 0.42 -1.55 7.77
N MET A 76 1.52 -2.15 7.38
CA MET A 76 2.26 -1.76 6.17
C MET A 76 1.34 -1.74 4.95
N SER A 77 1.44 -0.71 4.12
CA SER A 77 0.63 -0.64 2.91
C SER A 77 1.11 -1.63 1.84
N PHE A 78 0.21 -2.08 0.95
CA PHE A 78 0.60 -2.92 -0.18
C PHE A 78 1.65 -2.25 -1.07
N ALA A 79 1.59 -0.92 -1.21
CA ALA A 79 2.58 -0.16 -1.95
C ALA A 79 3.97 -0.26 -1.30
N ASP A 80 4.05 -0.10 0.02
CA ASP A 80 5.32 -0.22 0.74
C ASP A 80 5.85 -1.66 0.66
N LEU A 81 5.01 -2.67 0.97
CA LEU A 81 5.41 -4.07 0.94
C LEU A 81 5.91 -4.52 -0.45
N SER A 82 5.19 -4.16 -1.52
CA SER A 82 5.54 -4.57 -2.88
C SER A 82 6.84 -3.94 -3.40
N HIS A 83 7.24 -2.79 -2.85
CA HIS A 83 8.45 -2.06 -3.23
C HIS A 83 9.61 -2.21 -2.24
N LEU A 84 9.48 -3.04 -1.20
CA LEU A 84 10.61 -3.36 -0.32
C LEU A 84 11.72 -4.02 -1.13
N GLU A 85 12.94 -3.52 -0.96
CA GLU A 85 14.15 -4.11 -1.53
C GLU A 85 14.81 -5.03 -0.51
N LYS A 86 15.60 -6.01 -0.97
CA LYS A 86 16.31 -6.95 -0.08
C LYS A 86 17.22 -6.24 0.92
N SER A 87 17.81 -5.12 0.51
CA SER A 87 18.65 -4.26 1.37
C SER A 87 17.88 -3.62 2.53
N ALA A 88 16.54 -3.59 2.48
CA ALA A 88 15.72 -3.08 3.57
C ALA A 88 15.68 -4.01 4.79
N LEU A 89 15.98 -5.30 4.59
CA LEU A 89 16.02 -6.31 5.65
C LEU A 89 17.45 -6.48 6.15
N ASP A 90 17.68 -6.09 7.41
CA ASP A 90 18.93 -6.28 8.12
C ASP A 90 18.65 -7.14 9.36
N SER A 91 19.14 -8.39 9.33
CA SER A 91 18.82 -9.41 10.34
C SER A 91 17.30 -9.57 10.48
N ASN A 92 16.70 -9.16 11.59
CA ASN A 92 15.28 -9.24 11.87
C ASN A 92 14.60 -7.86 11.87
N VAL A 93 15.22 -6.83 11.25
CA VAL A 93 14.64 -5.48 11.23
C VAL A 93 14.49 -5.00 9.79
N LEU A 94 13.26 -4.63 9.44
CA LEU A 94 12.97 -3.96 8.17
C LEU A 94 13.12 -2.44 8.34
N ARG A 95 14.07 -1.83 7.61
CA ARG A 95 14.26 -0.39 7.55
C ARG A 95 13.95 0.13 6.16
N TYR A 96 12.95 0.98 6.03
CA TYR A 96 12.50 1.49 4.74
C TYR A 96 11.89 2.89 4.85
N ASN A 97 11.78 3.59 3.73
CA ASN A 97 11.03 4.84 3.64
C ASN A 97 9.66 4.58 3.01
N ARG A 98 8.59 5.06 3.64
CA ARG A 98 7.24 4.93 3.08
C ARG A 98 7.17 5.51 1.68
N VAL A 99 6.55 4.80 0.75
CA VAL A 99 6.45 5.23 -0.66
C VAL A 99 5.73 6.56 -0.79
N LYS A 100 4.64 6.75 -0.03
CA LYS A 100 3.77 7.95 -0.11
C LYS A 100 4.36 9.17 0.59
N THR A 101 4.84 9.03 1.81
CA THR A 101 5.23 10.15 2.70
C THR A 101 6.72 10.34 2.85
N LYS A 102 7.51 9.38 2.37
CA LYS A 102 8.97 9.31 2.56
C LYS A 102 9.42 9.25 4.04
N THR A 103 8.48 8.98 4.94
CA THR A 103 8.77 8.83 6.38
C THR A 103 9.61 7.56 6.59
N PRO A 104 10.73 7.64 7.32
CA PRO A 104 11.52 6.47 7.68
C PRO A 104 10.75 5.58 8.66
N MET A 105 10.79 4.29 8.42
CA MET A 105 10.14 3.26 9.22
C MET A 105 11.14 2.18 9.60
N SER A 106 11.03 1.69 10.83
CA SER A 106 11.75 0.53 11.33
C SER A 106 10.75 -0.42 11.94
N VAL A 107 10.73 -1.65 11.48
CA VAL A 107 9.77 -2.69 11.92
C VAL A 107 10.52 -3.97 12.20
N GLU A 108 10.34 -4.53 13.40
CA GLU A 108 10.88 -5.82 13.77
C GLU A 108 10.12 -6.95 13.07
N VAL A 109 10.84 -7.91 12.52
CA VAL A 109 10.29 -9.12 11.91
C VAL A 109 10.20 -10.19 12.98
N LEU A 110 8.98 -10.44 13.46
CA LEU A 110 8.71 -11.47 14.45
C LEU A 110 8.90 -12.87 13.86
N ASP A 111 9.21 -13.87 14.69
CA ASP A 111 9.37 -15.26 14.26
C ASP A 111 8.14 -15.79 13.52
N SER A 112 6.94 -15.39 13.95
CA SER A 112 5.68 -15.73 13.27
C SER A 112 5.56 -15.19 11.83
N ALA A 113 6.34 -14.16 11.49
CA ALA A 113 6.38 -13.59 10.13
C ALA A 113 7.45 -14.22 9.25
N GLN A 114 8.46 -14.86 9.84
CA GLN A 114 9.64 -15.36 9.12
C GLN A 114 9.28 -16.41 8.08
N GLU A 115 8.45 -17.38 8.42
CA GLU A 115 8.01 -18.42 7.50
C GLU A 115 7.29 -17.82 6.27
N MET A 116 6.36 -16.90 6.50
CA MET A 116 5.64 -16.23 5.42
C MET A 116 6.57 -15.34 4.57
N LEU A 117 7.54 -14.69 5.22
CA LEU A 117 8.56 -13.89 4.54
C LEU A 117 9.37 -14.77 3.58
N GLU A 118 9.86 -15.92 4.04
CA GLU A 118 10.64 -16.85 3.20
C GLU A 118 9.80 -17.46 2.06
N GLN A 119 8.54 -17.79 2.30
CA GLN A 119 7.62 -18.27 1.25
C GLN A 119 7.40 -17.24 0.13
N LEU A 120 7.35 -15.94 0.49
CA LEU A 120 7.11 -14.85 -0.46
C LEU A 120 8.41 -14.26 -1.02
N ARG A 121 9.57 -14.63 -0.49
CA ARG A 121 10.86 -14.06 -0.84
C ARG A 121 11.15 -14.18 -2.33
N ASN A 122 11.64 -13.10 -2.92
CA ASN A 122 12.07 -13.08 -4.32
C ASN A 122 13.43 -13.76 -4.47
N ARG A 123 13.46 -14.90 -5.16
CA ARG A 123 14.69 -15.67 -5.42
C ARG A 123 15.39 -15.28 -6.73
N ARG A 124 14.83 -14.31 -7.46
CA ARG A 124 15.42 -13.85 -8.73
C ARG A 124 16.56 -12.88 -8.46
N SER A 125 17.57 -12.90 -9.30
CA SER A 125 18.60 -11.88 -9.34
C SER A 125 18.08 -10.66 -10.08
N PRO A 126 18.36 -9.43 -9.60
CA PRO A 126 17.93 -8.21 -10.28
C PRO A 126 18.72 -8.02 -11.57
N ARG A 127 18.13 -7.32 -12.55
CA ARG A 127 18.84 -6.82 -13.71
C ARG A 127 19.64 -5.57 -13.33
N PRO A 128 20.77 -5.28 -13.98
CA PRO A 128 21.52 -4.07 -13.71
C PRO A 128 20.66 -2.81 -13.81
N GLY A 129 20.71 -1.97 -12.78
CA GLY A 129 19.93 -0.72 -12.69
C GLY A 129 18.43 -0.90 -12.41
N CYS A 130 18.00 -2.11 -12.06
CA CYS A 130 16.63 -2.41 -11.65
C CYS A 130 16.56 -2.71 -10.14
N PRO A 131 15.38 -2.50 -9.49
CA PRO A 131 15.20 -2.79 -8.07
C PRO A 131 15.35 -4.27 -7.73
N ASP A 132 16.03 -4.59 -6.62
CA ASP A 132 16.11 -5.94 -6.07
C ASP A 132 15.03 -6.12 -4.99
N TYR A 133 13.79 -6.37 -5.42
CA TYR A 133 12.67 -6.51 -4.51
C TYR A 133 12.78 -7.71 -3.57
N LEU A 134 12.46 -7.49 -2.30
CA LEU A 134 12.45 -8.54 -1.26
C LEU A 134 11.41 -9.62 -1.56
N PHE A 135 10.23 -9.21 -2.01
CA PHE A 135 9.12 -10.12 -2.31
C PHE A 135 8.90 -10.26 -3.82
N GLY A 136 8.55 -11.47 -4.25
CA GLY A 136 8.21 -11.75 -5.65
C GLY A 136 6.81 -11.25 -6.08
N ILE A 137 6.39 -10.08 -5.58
CA ILE A 137 5.14 -9.41 -5.95
C ILE A 137 5.32 -8.68 -7.28
N LEU A 138 6.43 -7.95 -7.40
CA LEU A 138 6.88 -7.28 -8.61
C LEU A 138 8.09 -8.03 -9.17
N GLN A 139 8.28 -7.99 -10.49
CA GLN A 139 9.34 -8.78 -11.15
C GLN A 139 10.73 -8.17 -10.96
N GLY A 140 10.82 -6.82 -10.81
CA GLY A 140 12.11 -6.14 -10.66
C GLY A 140 12.95 -6.11 -11.96
N ASP A 141 12.32 -6.22 -13.12
CA ASP A 141 12.98 -6.20 -14.43
C ASP A 141 12.93 -4.84 -15.13
N LYS A 142 12.36 -3.83 -14.45
CA LYS A 142 12.13 -2.46 -14.96
C LYS A 142 12.60 -1.43 -13.97
N LYS A 143 13.08 -0.30 -14.47
CA LYS A 143 13.46 0.85 -13.63
C LYS A 143 12.26 1.34 -12.81
N ARG A 144 12.47 1.73 -11.56
CA ARG A 144 11.40 2.11 -10.60
C ARG A 144 10.47 3.23 -11.10
N LYS A 145 10.97 4.15 -11.93
CA LYS A 145 10.20 5.28 -12.50
C LYS A 145 9.61 4.99 -13.88
N ASP A 146 9.77 3.78 -14.41
CA ASP A 146 9.22 3.40 -15.70
C ASP A 146 7.70 3.26 -15.63
N GLU A 147 7.00 3.74 -16.63
CA GLU A 147 5.54 3.59 -16.76
C GLU A 147 5.13 2.11 -16.75
N LYS A 148 5.94 1.24 -17.36
CA LYS A 148 5.70 -0.21 -17.35
C LYS A 148 5.78 -0.79 -15.93
N ALA A 149 6.70 -0.30 -15.09
CA ALA A 149 6.78 -0.69 -13.68
C ALA A 149 5.54 -0.23 -12.91
N TYR A 150 5.04 0.98 -13.19
CA TYR A 150 3.79 1.46 -12.61
C TYR A 150 2.58 0.61 -13.01
N ARG A 151 2.46 0.26 -14.29
CA ARG A 151 1.39 -0.63 -14.80
C ARG A 151 1.46 -2.03 -14.17
N GLU A 152 2.67 -2.57 -13.98
CA GLU A 152 2.88 -3.84 -13.28
C GLU A 152 2.37 -3.76 -11.84
N TYR A 153 2.76 -2.73 -11.10
CA TYR A 153 2.26 -2.47 -9.74
C TYR A 153 0.73 -2.36 -9.70
N GLN A 154 0.12 -1.60 -10.60
CA GLN A 154 -1.34 -1.47 -10.67
C GLN A 154 -2.03 -2.82 -10.95
N SER A 155 -1.46 -3.65 -11.79
CA SER A 155 -1.95 -5.01 -12.04
C SER A 155 -1.83 -5.91 -10.83
N ALA A 156 -0.69 -5.86 -10.13
CA ALA A 156 -0.46 -6.60 -8.89
C ALA A 156 -1.45 -6.20 -7.79
N LEU A 157 -1.68 -4.89 -7.62
CA LEU A 157 -2.65 -4.35 -6.66
C LEU A 157 -4.10 -4.79 -6.97
N ARG A 158 -4.52 -4.72 -8.25
CA ARG A 158 -5.86 -5.19 -8.65
C ARG A 158 -6.04 -6.68 -8.38
N ARG A 159 -5.03 -7.49 -8.70
CA ARG A 159 -5.02 -8.93 -8.44
C ARG A 159 -5.10 -9.24 -6.94
N PHE A 160 -4.31 -8.56 -6.14
CA PHE A 160 -4.33 -8.68 -4.69
C PHE A 160 -5.71 -8.36 -4.12
N ASN A 161 -6.29 -7.21 -4.49
CA ASN A 161 -7.62 -6.80 -4.02
C ASN A 161 -8.72 -7.77 -4.45
N TYR A 162 -8.66 -8.29 -5.69
CA TYR A 162 -9.62 -9.29 -6.18
C TYR A 162 -9.52 -10.59 -5.36
N CYS A 163 -8.31 -11.11 -5.15
CA CYS A 163 -8.10 -12.33 -4.38
C CYS A 163 -8.47 -12.14 -2.90
N LEU A 164 -8.19 -10.97 -2.32
CA LEU A 164 -8.58 -10.65 -0.94
C LEU A 164 -10.11 -10.63 -0.77
N LYS A 165 -10.84 -10.08 -1.74
CA LYS A 165 -12.32 -10.15 -1.75
C LYS A 165 -12.83 -11.59 -1.87
N SER A 166 -12.18 -12.40 -2.69
CA SER A 166 -12.54 -13.83 -2.86
C SER A 166 -12.25 -14.61 -1.57
N LEU A 167 -11.11 -14.35 -0.92
CA LEU A 167 -10.76 -14.92 0.38
C LEU A 167 -11.81 -14.55 1.44
N ALA A 168 -12.17 -13.28 1.55
CA ALA A 168 -13.17 -12.82 2.51
C ALA A 168 -14.57 -13.42 2.29
N LYS A 169 -14.94 -13.74 1.03
CA LYS A 169 -16.19 -14.44 0.74
C LYS A 169 -16.16 -15.92 1.15
N ARG A 170 -15.00 -16.55 1.03
CA ARG A 170 -14.86 -17.99 1.31
C ARG A 170 -14.80 -18.30 2.80
N LEU A 171 -14.32 -17.35 3.60
CA LEU A 171 -14.16 -17.48 5.05
C LEU A 171 -15.34 -16.87 5.85
N ARG A 172 -16.40 -16.46 5.19
CA ARG A 172 -17.68 -16.07 5.81
C ARG A 172 -18.49 -17.30 6.18
#